data_00126ed23ebfb87486236e4d98305b9b
#
_entry.id   00126ed23ebfb87486236e4d98305b9b
#
_cell.length_a   1.000
_cell.length_b   1.000
_cell.length_c   1.000
_cell.angle_alpha   90.00
_cell.angle_beta   90.00
_cell.angle_gamma   90.00
#
_symmetry.space_group_name_H-M   'P 1'
#
loop_
_entity.id
_entity.type
_entity.pdbx_description
1 polymer ?
#
loop_
_entity_poly.entity_id
_entity_poly.type
_entity_poly.pdbx_seq_one_letter_code
_entity_poly.pdbx_strand_id
1 'polypeptide(L)'
;MKEATENFLLISPPTPIAKDVFLFKQRFRRILGHSYESEFSKAHISLFKYHDEHSDNLLYHIVDDVLSGFKPFTIYINGFYVLHHGDTRTICLNIINKNSVCELMKKLTGQESLPHITLAKNLSKEDFNKLWPVIRNIKYANSFKCESITVLRGNDGAWNYYTDLPLAS
;
A
#
# COMPACT_ATOMS: atom_id res chain seq x y z
N MET A 1 14.16 3.80 -28.99
CA MET A 1 14.31 4.14 -27.55
C MET A 1 13.54 3.09 -26.73
N LYS A 2 14.19 2.46 -25.78
CA LYS A 2 13.44 1.68 -24.77
C LYS A 2 12.73 2.68 -23.88
N GLU A 3 11.41 2.58 -23.81
CA GLU A 3 10.64 3.35 -22.83
C GLU A 3 11.13 2.97 -21.42
N ALA A 4 11.35 3.98 -20.58
CA ALA A 4 11.72 3.77 -19.19
C ALA A 4 10.61 2.98 -18.49
N THR A 5 10.97 1.86 -17.87
CA THR A 5 10.02 1.03 -17.13
C THR A 5 9.85 1.59 -15.72
N GLU A 6 8.63 1.87 -15.34
CA GLU A 6 8.32 2.28 -13.98
C GLU A 6 8.14 1.05 -13.10
N ASN A 7 8.80 1.03 -11.95
CA ASN A 7 8.72 -0.03 -10.95
C ASN A 7 8.07 0.50 -9.68
N PHE A 8 7.18 -0.29 -9.11
CA PHE A 8 6.52 0.01 -7.87
C PHE A 8 6.72 -1.13 -6.87
N LEU A 9 7.44 -0.86 -5.80
CA LEU A 9 7.66 -1.79 -4.71
C LEU A 9 6.63 -1.56 -3.61
N LEU A 10 5.97 -2.63 -3.20
CA LEU A 10 4.91 -2.57 -2.21
C LEU A 10 4.85 -3.85 -1.39
N ILE A 11 4.16 -3.79 -0.26
CA ILE A 11 3.80 -4.97 0.51
C ILE A 11 2.37 -5.35 0.16
N SER A 12 2.19 -6.58 -0.31
CA SER A 12 0.87 -7.15 -0.61
C SER A 12 0.35 -7.89 0.61
N PRO A 13 -0.76 -7.47 1.22
CA PRO A 13 -1.39 -8.28 2.26
C PRO A 13 -1.93 -9.58 1.66
N PRO A 14 -2.05 -10.64 2.49
CA PRO A 14 -2.56 -11.93 2.02
C PRO A 14 -4.03 -11.84 1.61
N THR A 15 -4.48 -12.84 0.88
CA THR A 15 -5.84 -12.91 0.32
C THR A 15 -6.96 -12.61 1.31
N PRO A 16 -6.97 -13.11 2.57
CA PRO A 16 -8.03 -12.76 3.50
C PRO A 16 -8.16 -11.26 3.78
N ILE A 17 -7.04 -10.57 3.96
CA ILE A 17 -7.03 -9.12 4.20
C ILE A 17 -7.37 -8.36 2.91
N ALA A 18 -6.83 -8.79 1.77
CA ALA A 18 -7.17 -8.20 0.47
C ALA A 18 -8.66 -8.30 0.18
N LYS A 19 -9.30 -9.41 0.56
CA LYS A 19 -10.74 -9.60 0.46
C LYS A 19 -11.51 -8.65 1.36
N ASP A 20 -11.06 -8.46 2.60
CA ASP A 20 -11.68 -7.50 3.53
C ASP A 20 -11.63 -6.08 2.98
N VAL A 21 -10.49 -5.67 2.42
CA VAL A 21 -10.32 -4.36 1.76
C VAL A 21 -11.29 -4.22 0.59
N PHE A 22 -11.41 -5.24 -0.24
CA PHE A 22 -12.34 -5.26 -1.36
C PHE A 22 -13.79 -5.07 -0.88
N LEU A 23 -14.19 -5.75 0.19
CA LEU A 23 -15.54 -5.62 0.77
C LEU A 23 -15.80 -4.22 1.34
N PHE A 24 -14.82 -3.61 2.00
CA PHE A 24 -14.92 -2.21 2.42
C PHE A 24 -15.13 -1.28 1.22
N LYS A 25 -14.35 -1.46 0.17
CA LYS A 25 -14.46 -0.64 -1.05
C LYS A 25 -15.83 -0.78 -1.72
N GLN A 26 -16.37 -1.99 -1.79
CA GLN A 26 -17.73 -2.21 -2.29
C GLN A 26 -18.78 -1.51 -1.42
N ARG A 27 -18.63 -1.56 -0.10
CA ARG A 27 -19.54 -0.87 0.82
C ARG A 27 -19.46 0.65 0.63
N PHE A 28 -18.28 1.20 0.46
CA PHE A 28 -18.09 2.63 0.18
C PHE A 28 -18.77 3.03 -1.10
N ARG A 29 -18.64 2.25 -2.16
CA ARG A 29 -19.32 2.48 -3.43
C ARG A 29 -20.83 2.53 -3.26
N ARG A 30 -21.40 1.65 -2.48
CA ARG A 30 -22.85 1.64 -2.19
C ARG A 30 -23.30 2.86 -1.39
N ILE A 31 -22.53 3.27 -0.39
CA ILE A 31 -22.84 4.45 0.42
C ILE A 31 -22.77 5.73 -0.41
N LEU A 32 -21.73 5.87 -1.22
CA LEU A 32 -21.52 7.06 -2.06
C LEU A 32 -22.47 7.12 -3.25
N GLY A 33 -22.83 5.97 -3.82
CA GLY A 33 -23.64 5.89 -5.02
C GLY A 33 -22.90 6.22 -6.33
N HIS A 34 -21.59 6.43 -6.27
CA HIS A 34 -20.74 6.73 -7.42
C HIS A 34 -19.32 6.20 -7.22
N SER A 35 -18.53 6.16 -8.29
CA SER A 35 -17.14 5.77 -8.28
C SER A 35 -16.27 6.76 -7.49
N TYR A 36 -15.18 6.29 -6.92
CA TYR A 36 -14.21 7.11 -6.21
C TYR A 36 -12.77 6.64 -6.51
N GLU A 37 -11.81 7.50 -6.24
CA GLU A 37 -10.40 7.19 -6.47
C GLU A 37 -9.93 6.05 -5.56
N SER A 38 -9.18 5.11 -6.11
CA SER A 38 -8.70 3.86 -5.50
C SER A 38 -9.73 2.75 -5.33
N GLU A 39 -10.97 2.92 -5.80
CA GLU A 39 -12.01 1.89 -5.72
C GLU A 39 -11.55 0.52 -6.24
N PHE A 40 -10.87 0.51 -7.37
CA PHE A 40 -10.43 -0.72 -8.05
C PHE A 40 -8.98 -1.12 -7.82
N SER A 41 -8.22 -0.34 -7.05
CA SER A 41 -6.85 -0.70 -6.74
C SER A 41 -6.80 -1.86 -5.74
N LYS A 42 -5.84 -2.77 -5.91
CA LYS A 42 -5.62 -3.87 -4.98
C LYS A 42 -5.03 -3.35 -3.67
N ALA A 43 -5.36 -4.01 -2.56
CA ALA A 43 -4.81 -3.69 -1.25
C ALA A 43 -3.28 -3.77 -1.26
N HIS A 44 -2.62 -2.73 -0.75
CA HIS A 44 -1.16 -2.69 -0.67
C HIS A 44 -0.68 -1.63 0.32
N ILE A 45 0.55 -1.81 0.79
CA ILE A 45 1.31 -0.78 1.49
C ILE A 45 2.40 -0.30 0.54
N SER A 46 2.33 0.96 0.11
CA SER A 46 3.31 1.54 -0.80
C SER A 46 4.67 1.71 -0.12
N LEU A 47 5.74 1.30 -0.77
CA LEU A 47 7.10 1.47 -0.28
C LEU A 47 7.89 2.46 -1.13
N PHE A 48 7.99 2.21 -2.44
CA PHE A 48 8.92 2.92 -3.30
C PHE A 48 8.54 2.82 -4.76
N LYS A 49 8.66 3.92 -5.51
CA LYS A 49 8.53 3.96 -6.98
C LYS A 49 9.81 4.50 -7.58
N TYR A 50 10.25 3.92 -8.70
CA TYR A 50 11.40 4.42 -9.42
C TYR A 50 11.33 4.03 -10.90
N HIS A 51 12.01 4.84 -11.73
CA HIS A 51 12.22 4.54 -13.14
C HIS A 51 13.54 3.83 -13.34
N ASP A 52 13.55 2.72 -14.06
CA ASP A 52 14.77 1.98 -14.38
C ASP A 52 14.99 2.02 -15.91
N GLU A 53 16.07 2.64 -16.31
CA GLU A 53 16.49 2.69 -17.72
C GLU A 53 17.35 1.49 -18.11
N HIS A 54 17.87 0.73 -17.15
CA HIS A 54 18.93 -0.24 -17.35
C HIS A 54 18.65 -1.61 -16.72
N SER A 55 17.54 -2.24 -17.07
CA SER A 55 17.23 -3.58 -16.60
C SER A 55 17.31 -3.77 -15.07
N ASP A 56 17.12 -4.94 -14.57
CA ASP A 56 16.89 -5.28 -13.16
C ASP A 56 18.07 -5.06 -12.18
N ASN A 57 19.11 -4.32 -12.56
CA ASN A 57 20.29 -4.12 -11.72
C ASN A 57 19.96 -3.51 -10.34
N LEU A 58 19.06 -2.51 -10.31
CA LEU A 58 18.65 -1.92 -9.03
C LEU A 58 17.88 -2.92 -8.16
N LEU A 59 17.05 -3.77 -8.75
CA LEU A 59 16.35 -4.83 -8.00
C LEU A 59 17.32 -5.84 -7.39
N TYR A 60 18.38 -6.21 -8.09
CA TYR A 60 19.42 -7.09 -7.55
C TYR A 60 20.15 -6.43 -6.38
N HIS A 61 20.49 -5.15 -6.48
CA HIS A 61 21.07 -4.40 -5.37
C HIS A 61 20.13 -4.32 -4.17
N ILE A 62 18.84 -4.08 -4.39
CA ILE A 62 17.84 -4.05 -3.32
C ILE A 62 17.81 -5.40 -2.60
N VAL A 63 17.78 -6.51 -3.32
CA VAL A 63 17.80 -7.84 -2.71
C VAL A 63 19.09 -8.07 -1.92
N ASP A 64 20.24 -7.81 -2.51
CA ASP A 64 21.53 -8.11 -1.92
C ASP A 64 21.88 -7.18 -0.75
N ASP A 65 21.63 -5.89 -0.89
CA ASP A 65 22.09 -4.88 0.06
C ASP A 65 21.08 -4.55 1.15
N VAL A 66 19.79 -4.70 0.88
CA VAL A 66 18.72 -4.34 1.82
C VAL A 66 18.00 -5.57 2.34
N LEU A 67 17.37 -6.32 1.45
CA LEU A 67 16.45 -7.39 1.85
C LEU A 67 17.16 -8.62 2.43
N SER A 68 18.38 -8.88 2.01
CA SER A 68 19.18 -9.98 2.57
C SER A 68 19.44 -9.85 4.07
N GLY A 69 19.46 -8.61 4.58
CA GLY A 69 19.64 -8.30 6.00
C GLY A 69 18.35 -7.98 6.75
N PHE A 70 17.20 -8.04 6.08
CA PHE A 70 15.94 -7.66 6.68
C PHE A 70 15.03 -8.89 6.90
N LYS A 71 14.83 -9.25 8.17
CA LYS A 71 14.04 -10.43 8.52
C LYS A 71 12.54 -10.20 8.32
N PRO A 72 11.77 -11.25 7.98
CA PRO A 72 10.33 -11.20 8.00
C PRO A 72 9.79 -10.67 9.34
N PHE A 73 8.71 -9.90 9.27
CA PHE A 73 8.09 -9.30 10.44
C PHE A 73 6.56 -9.30 10.31
N THR A 74 5.88 -9.22 11.44
CA THR A 74 4.42 -9.17 11.45
C THR A 74 3.93 -7.73 11.36
N ILE A 75 2.92 -7.50 10.52
CA ILE A 75 2.20 -6.24 10.40
C ILE A 75 0.85 -6.39 11.10
N TYR A 76 0.57 -5.49 12.05
CA TYR A 76 -0.68 -5.45 12.79
C TYR A 76 -1.54 -4.29 12.30
N ILE A 77 -2.79 -4.59 11.97
CA ILE A 77 -3.79 -3.63 11.52
C ILE A 77 -4.83 -3.49 12.61
N ASN A 78 -5.16 -2.25 12.99
CA ASN A 78 -6.25 -1.99 13.92
C ASN A 78 -6.93 -0.66 13.61
N GLY A 79 -8.19 -0.75 13.20
CA GLY A 79 -9.02 0.41 12.93
C GLY A 79 -8.64 1.17 11.66
N PHE A 80 -9.12 2.40 11.61
CA PHE A 80 -9.03 3.25 10.44
C PHE A 80 -8.26 4.52 10.77
N TYR A 81 -7.70 5.12 9.75
CA TYR A 81 -6.92 6.35 9.84
C TYR A 81 -7.31 7.31 8.71
N VAL A 82 -7.28 8.60 8.99
CA VAL A 82 -7.57 9.64 8.00
C VAL A 82 -6.33 10.43 7.69
N LEU A 83 -5.96 10.47 6.41
CA LEU A 83 -4.92 11.36 5.89
C LEU A 83 -5.56 12.62 5.33
N HIS A 84 -5.01 13.77 5.69
CA HIS A 84 -5.47 15.08 5.25
C HIS A 84 -4.57 15.60 4.12
N HIS A 85 -5.17 15.88 2.96
CA HIS A 85 -4.49 16.43 1.80
C HIS A 85 -5.22 17.70 1.33
N GLY A 86 -4.91 18.85 1.94
CA GLY A 86 -5.64 20.09 1.64
C GLY A 86 -7.15 19.91 1.88
N ASP A 87 -7.95 20.07 0.82
CA ASP A 87 -9.40 19.96 0.90
C ASP A 87 -9.92 18.52 0.80
N THR A 88 -9.05 17.56 0.54
CA THR A 88 -9.43 16.14 0.43
C THR A 88 -9.02 15.33 1.64
N ARG A 89 -9.66 14.17 1.80
CA ARG A 89 -9.37 13.20 2.86
C ARG A 89 -9.22 11.82 2.26
N THR A 90 -8.28 11.05 2.80
CA THR A 90 -8.07 9.66 2.43
C THR A 90 -8.34 8.77 3.63
N ILE A 91 -9.21 7.78 3.47
CA ILE A 91 -9.49 6.79 4.52
C ILE A 91 -8.61 5.57 4.29
N CYS A 92 -7.90 5.16 5.33
CA CYS A 92 -6.96 4.04 5.31
C CYS A 92 -7.23 3.07 6.46
N LEU A 93 -6.78 1.84 6.31
CA LEU A 93 -6.54 0.97 7.46
C LEU A 93 -5.28 1.43 8.20
N ASN A 94 -5.36 1.46 9.51
CA ASN A 94 -4.26 1.88 10.39
C ASN A 94 -3.32 0.71 10.68
N ILE A 95 -2.03 0.92 10.46
CA ILE A 95 -0.98 -0.01 10.84
C ILE A 95 -0.44 0.42 12.19
N ILE A 96 -0.49 -0.47 13.19
CA ILE A 96 -0.09 -0.13 14.56
C ILE A 96 1.42 -0.07 14.70
N ASN A 97 2.12 -1.13 14.27
CA ASN A 97 3.57 -1.27 14.42
C ASN A 97 4.31 -0.68 13.21
N LYS A 98 4.24 0.62 13.04
CA LYS A 98 4.78 1.33 11.88
C LYS A 98 6.29 1.21 11.73
N ASN A 99 7.00 0.99 12.83
CA ASN A 99 8.48 1.06 12.88
C ASN A 99 9.16 0.11 11.91
N SER A 100 8.72 -1.14 11.80
CA SER A 100 9.34 -2.11 10.90
C SER A 100 9.16 -1.73 9.42
N VAL A 101 7.98 -1.23 9.05
CA VAL A 101 7.73 -0.77 7.68
C VAL A 101 8.52 0.52 7.39
N CYS A 102 8.54 1.46 8.33
CA CYS A 102 9.32 2.70 8.19
C CYS A 102 10.82 2.41 8.09
N GLU A 103 11.33 1.46 8.86
CA GLU A 103 12.73 1.04 8.78
C GLU A 103 13.07 0.45 7.40
N LEU A 104 12.18 -0.37 6.86
CA LEU A 104 12.32 -0.91 5.50
C LEU A 104 12.29 0.21 4.45
N MET A 105 11.34 1.15 4.54
CA MET A 105 11.29 2.32 3.66
C MET A 105 12.58 3.12 3.71
N LYS A 106 13.08 3.38 4.91
CA LYS A 106 14.31 4.16 5.11
C LYS A 106 15.52 3.49 4.49
N LYS A 107 15.64 2.18 4.61
CA LYS A 107 16.71 1.41 3.97
C LYS A 107 16.60 1.41 2.44
N LEU A 108 15.39 1.42 1.90
CA LEU A 108 15.16 1.46 0.45
C LEU A 108 15.35 2.85 -0.17
N THR A 109 14.92 3.91 0.52
CA THR A 109 14.80 5.25 -0.06
C THR A 109 15.59 6.33 0.68
N GLY A 110 16.06 6.05 1.90
CA GLY A 110 16.62 7.06 2.80
C GLY A 110 15.57 7.91 3.50
N GLN A 111 14.29 7.72 3.22
CA GLN A 111 13.17 8.51 3.76
C GLN A 111 12.11 7.61 4.37
N GLU A 112 11.33 8.17 5.28
CA GLU A 112 10.18 7.52 5.88
C GLU A 112 8.89 8.24 5.47
N SER A 113 7.82 7.48 5.31
CA SER A 113 6.46 7.97 5.19
C SER A 113 5.53 7.14 6.07
N LEU A 114 4.32 7.62 6.31
CA LEU A 114 3.35 6.90 7.13
C LEU A 114 2.84 5.66 6.38
N PRO A 115 3.15 4.43 6.84
CA PRO A 115 2.63 3.24 6.20
C PRO A 115 1.13 3.10 6.43
N HIS A 116 0.39 2.74 5.39
CA HIS A 116 -1.06 2.59 5.43
C HIS A 116 -1.56 1.73 4.29
N ILE A 117 -2.77 1.19 4.43
CA ILE A 117 -3.50 0.53 3.35
C ILE A 117 -4.67 1.44 2.97
N THR A 118 -4.64 1.99 1.77
CA THR A 118 -5.67 2.93 1.30
C THR A 118 -6.98 2.21 0.99
N LEU A 119 -8.08 2.74 1.50
CA LEU A 119 -9.44 2.30 1.18
C LEU A 119 -10.13 3.26 0.22
N ALA A 120 -10.07 4.56 0.48
CA ALA A 120 -10.66 5.58 -0.38
C ALA A 120 -9.78 6.82 -0.39
N LYS A 121 -9.23 7.14 -1.56
CA LYS A 121 -8.25 8.21 -1.75
C LYS A 121 -8.91 9.50 -2.23
N ASN A 122 -8.42 10.62 -1.73
CA ASN A 122 -8.80 11.97 -2.19
C ASN A 122 -10.31 12.22 -2.21
N LEU A 123 -11.01 11.80 -1.16
CA LEU A 123 -12.43 12.06 -1.00
C LEU A 123 -12.72 13.55 -0.85
N SER A 124 -13.75 14.04 -1.53
CA SER A 124 -14.31 15.36 -1.25
C SER A 124 -14.82 15.42 0.19
N LYS A 125 -14.98 16.64 0.72
CA LYS A 125 -15.57 16.84 2.04
C LYS A 125 -16.96 16.20 2.16
N GLU A 126 -17.75 16.31 1.12
CA GLU A 126 -19.10 15.71 1.06
C GLU A 126 -19.04 14.19 1.16
N ASP A 127 -18.22 13.54 0.34
CA ASP A 127 -18.09 12.08 0.33
C ASP A 127 -17.47 11.56 1.64
N PHE A 128 -16.49 12.24 2.15
CA PHE A 128 -15.90 11.90 3.45
C PHE A 128 -16.93 11.96 4.59
N ASN A 129 -17.77 12.97 4.60
CA ASN A 129 -18.81 13.12 5.61
C ASN A 129 -19.91 12.06 5.51
N LYS A 130 -20.10 11.44 4.35
CA LYS A 130 -20.98 10.28 4.18
C LYS A 130 -20.37 8.98 4.68
N LEU A 131 -19.07 8.78 4.50
CA LEU A 131 -18.37 7.54 4.83
C LEU A 131 -17.89 7.47 6.27
N TRP A 132 -17.26 8.52 6.75
CA TRP A 132 -16.55 8.50 8.02
C TRP A 132 -17.43 8.18 9.23
N PRO A 133 -18.65 8.74 9.38
CA PRO A 133 -19.53 8.38 10.51
C PRO A 133 -19.89 6.90 10.58
N VAL A 134 -19.95 6.23 9.42
CA VAL A 134 -20.22 4.77 9.33
C VAL A 134 -18.98 3.96 9.67
N ILE A 135 -17.81 4.37 9.13
CA ILE A 135 -16.57 3.60 9.22
C ILE A 135 -15.90 3.71 10.58
N ARG A 136 -15.87 4.91 11.17
CA ARG A 136 -15.15 5.17 12.43
C ARG A 136 -15.54 4.25 13.58
N ASN A 137 -16.75 3.73 13.57
CA ASN A 137 -17.30 2.88 14.66
C ASN A 137 -17.15 1.38 14.36
N ILE A 138 -16.67 1.00 13.18
CA ILE A 138 -16.42 -0.40 12.85
C ILE A 138 -15.14 -0.83 13.53
N LYS A 139 -15.21 -1.94 14.25
CA LYS A 139 -14.03 -2.58 14.84
C LYS A 139 -13.43 -3.51 13.78
N TYR A 140 -12.21 -3.22 13.36
CA TYR A 140 -11.46 -4.06 12.45
C TYR A 140 -10.05 -4.24 12.96
N ALA A 141 -9.63 -5.48 13.14
CA ALA A 141 -8.27 -5.83 13.52
C ALA A 141 -7.86 -7.10 12.77
N ASN A 142 -6.63 -7.10 12.27
CA ASN A 142 -6.04 -8.25 11.61
C ASN A 142 -4.51 -8.14 11.65
N SER A 143 -3.82 -9.20 11.29
CA SER A 143 -2.38 -9.21 11.19
C SER A 143 -1.92 -10.16 10.09
N PHE A 144 -0.72 -9.92 9.58
CA PHE A 144 -0.09 -10.83 8.63
C PHE A 144 1.43 -10.72 8.70
N LYS A 145 2.10 -11.79 8.31
CA LYS A 145 3.56 -11.81 8.22
C LYS A 145 4.01 -11.27 6.87
N CYS A 146 4.85 -10.24 6.90
CA CYS A 146 5.51 -9.74 5.70
C CYS A 146 6.78 -10.57 5.46
N GLU A 147 6.77 -11.38 4.41
CA GLU A 147 7.87 -12.28 4.04
C GLU A 147 8.55 -11.86 2.73
N SER A 148 7.92 -10.98 1.98
CA SER A 148 8.41 -10.52 0.69
C SER A 148 7.91 -9.12 0.35
N ILE A 149 8.57 -8.50 -0.60
CA ILE A 149 8.13 -7.26 -1.25
C ILE A 149 7.66 -7.61 -2.66
N THR A 150 6.50 -7.11 -3.05
CA THR A 150 5.97 -7.27 -4.40
C THR A 150 6.47 -6.14 -5.30
N VAL A 151 6.90 -6.49 -6.50
CA VAL A 151 7.26 -5.54 -7.56
C VAL A 151 6.20 -5.54 -8.64
N LEU A 152 5.62 -4.38 -8.89
CA LEU A 152 4.75 -4.14 -10.04
C LEU A 152 5.52 -3.35 -11.09
N ARG A 153 5.22 -3.60 -12.36
CA ARG A 153 5.74 -2.85 -13.50
C ARG A 153 4.63 -2.31 -14.36
N GLY A 154 4.84 -1.14 -14.90
CA GLY A 154 3.85 -0.55 -15.78
C GLY A 154 4.27 0.78 -16.36
N ASN A 155 3.38 1.30 -17.19
CA ASN A 155 3.45 2.62 -17.80
C ASN A 155 2.09 3.30 -17.55
N ASP A 156 2.12 4.62 -17.32
CA ASP A 156 0.92 5.47 -17.22
C ASP A 156 -0.15 4.98 -16.21
N GLY A 157 0.30 4.46 -15.06
CA GLY A 157 -0.60 4.03 -13.99
C GLY A 157 -1.24 2.64 -14.15
N ALA A 158 -0.95 1.95 -15.25
CA ALA A 158 -1.35 0.55 -15.44
C ALA A 158 -0.25 -0.37 -14.89
N TRP A 159 -0.51 -0.99 -13.75
CA TRP A 159 0.44 -1.82 -13.03
C TRP A 159 0.19 -3.31 -13.24
N ASN A 160 1.26 -4.06 -13.57
CA ASN A 160 1.24 -5.51 -13.70
C ASN A 160 2.20 -6.14 -12.71
N TYR A 161 1.81 -7.28 -12.15
CA TYR A 161 2.70 -8.07 -11.31
C TYR A 161 3.97 -8.47 -12.09
N TYR A 162 5.12 -8.29 -11.47
CA TYR A 162 6.40 -8.68 -12.04
C TYR A 162 7.06 -9.80 -11.24
N THR A 163 7.36 -9.58 -9.96
CA THR A 163 8.00 -10.56 -9.10
C THR A 163 7.79 -10.25 -7.62
N ASP A 164 8.07 -11.22 -6.77
CA ASP A 164 8.22 -11.03 -5.33
C ASP A 164 9.70 -11.14 -4.95
N LEU A 165 10.14 -10.20 -4.10
CA LEU A 165 11.49 -10.18 -3.56
C LEU A 165 11.43 -10.67 -2.11
N PRO A 166 12.00 -11.85 -1.77
CA PRO A 166 11.93 -12.40 -0.42
C PRO A 166 12.79 -11.60 0.56
N LEU A 167 12.31 -11.46 1.79
CA LEU A 167 13.11 -11.02 2.91
C LEU A 167 14.03 -12.16 3.36
N ALA A 168 15.03 -11.85 4.19
CA ALA A 168 15.95 -12.84 4.74
C ALA A 168 15.19 -13.92 5.53
N SER A 169 15.53 -15.17 5.30
CA SER A 169 14.98 -16.29 6.06
C SER A 169 15.55 -16.40 7.48
#